data_c3133b1786414afba60bb71d69bb9468
#
_entry.id   c3133b1786414afba60bb71d69bb9468
#
_cell.length_a   1.000
_cell.length_b   1.000
_cell.length_c   1.000
_cell.angle_alpha   90.00
_cell.angle_beta   90.00
_cell.angle_gamma   90.00
#
_symmetry.space_group_name_H-M   'P 1'
#
loop_
_entity.id
_entity.type
_entity.pdbx_description
1 polymer ?
#
loop_
_entity_poly.entity_id
_entity_poly.type
_entity_poly.pdbx_seq_one_letter_code
_entity_poly.pdbx_strand_id
1 'polypeptide(L)'
;MQDKAAEVVSLVMGIRRLMPRIGTRKLYHLLEEPLTALGVGRDKLFDVLRANHMLIVPKRQYRQTTNSKHMFHKHKNLVLDKIPTRPEEIWVSDITYVGARNKHTYLALVTDAYSKKIVGYDLSDSLSAEGAVRALQMACRGRMYKKLPLIHHSDRGIQYCCDDYQKELKEHCIQVSMTESYDPYANAVAERINATIKHEFLLEELECDLRSQQQPKAWRYIMNCDHTYRVGC
;
A
#
# COMPACT_ATOMS: atom_id res chain seq x y z
N MET A 1 -16.00 10.00 34.26
CA MET A 1 -16.09 10.12 32.76
C MET A 1 -14.80 10.67 32.15
N GLN A 2 -14.11 11.63 32.80
CA GLN A 2 -12.84 12.19 32.31
C GLN A 2 -11.74 11.13 32.21
N ASP A 3 -11.59 10.23 33.17
CA ASP A 3 -10.55 9.17 33.15
C ASP A 3 -10.67 8.27 31.92
N LYS A 4 -11.89 7.85 31.54
CA LYS A 4 -12.09 7.00 30.37
C LYS A 4 -11.71 7.69 29.04
N ALA A 5 -11.99 9.00 28.93
CA ALA A 5 -11.63 9.75 27.73
C ALA A 5 -10.09 9.90 27.61
N ALA A 6 -9.41 10.13 28.72
CA ALA A 6 -7.94 10.21 28.77
C ALA A 6 -7.29 8.86 28.38
N GLU A 7 -7.85 7.76 28.85
CA GLU A 7 -7.40 6.40 28.50
C GLU A 7 -7.57 6.11 27.01
N VAL A 8 -8.74 6.45 26.44
CA VAL A 8 -8.99 6.35 24.99
C VAL A 8 -7.99 7.18 24.19
N VAL A 9 -7.73 8.41 24.60
CA VAL A 9 -6.72 9.26 23.95
C VAL A 9 -5.33 8.63 24.02
N SER A 10 -4.94 8.07 25.15
CA SER A 10 -3.65 7.39 25.32
C SER A 10 -3.50 6.18 24.37
N LEU A 11 -4.53 5.34 24.26
CA LEU A 11 -4.57 4.22 23.31
C LEU A 11 -4.41 4.69 21.87
N VAL A 12 -5.16 5.72 21.48
CA VAL A 12 -5.10 6.30 20.14
C VAL A 12 -3.71 6.88 19.85
N MET A 13 -3.11 7.58 20.80
CA MET A 13 -1.77 8.14 20.65
C MET A 13 -0.70 7.05 20.50
N GLY A 14 -0.87 5.90 21.15
CA GLY A 14 0.00 4.74 20.95
C GLY A 14 0.05 4.30 19.49
N ILE A 15 -1.10 4.17 18.83
CA ILE A 15 -1.20 3.83 17.42
C ILE A 15 -0.68 4.96 16.52
N ARG A 16 -1.01 6.22 16.84
CA ARG A 16 -0.62 7.38 16.02
C ARG A 16 0.87 7.71 16.05
N ARG A 17 1.62 7.19 16.98
CA ARG A 17 3.10 7.24 16.93
C ARG A 17 3.67 6.50 15.72
N LEU A 18 2.99 5.46 15.24
CA LEU A 18 3.38 4.67 14.08
C LEU A 18 2.66 5.13 12.80
N MET A 19 1.37 5.46 12.93
CA MET A 19 0.50 5.88 11.83
C MET A 19 -0.14 7.24 12.17
N PRO A 20 0.58 8.36 12.03
CA PRO A 20 0.15 9.68 12.53
C PRO A 20 -1.22 10.13 12.01
N ARG A 21 -1.61 9.72 10.81
CA ARG A 21 -2.85 10.13 10.16
C ARG A 21 -3.85 8.99 9.95
N ILE A 22 -3.78 7.95 10.74
CA ILE A 22 -4.78 6.88 10.70
C ILE A 22 -6.18 7.42 11.04
N GLY A 23 -7.16 7.08 10.21
CA GLY A 23 -8.55 7.52 10.37
C GLY A 23 -9.28 6.80 11.51
N THR A 24 -10.30 7.46 12.08
CA THR A 24 -11.03 6.98 13.26
C THR A 24 -11.67 5.58 13.08
N ARG A 25 -12.17 5.26 11.89
CA ARG A 25 -12.77 3.92 11.64
C ARG A 25 -11.73 2.80 11.76
N LYS A 26 -10.53 3.01 11.24
CA LYS A 26 -9.43 2.04 11.36
C LYS A 26 -8.90 1.97 12.79
N LEU A 27 -8.81 3.11 13.49
CA LEU A 27 -8.47 3.14 14.93
C LEU A 27 -9.45 2.31 15.74
N TYR A 28 -10.75 2.45 15.49
CA TYR A 28 -11.76 1.66 16.19
C TYR A 28 -11.54 0.16 16.00
N HIS A 29 -11.26 -0.28 14.77
CA HIS A 29 -10.99 -1.68 14.47
C HIS A 29 -9.70 -2.20 15.13
N LEU A 30 -8.62 -1.41 15.12
CA LEU A 30 -7.34 -1.79 15.73
C LEU A 30 -7.40 -1.81 17.28
N LEU A 31 -8.29 -1.05 17.86
CA LEU A 31 -8.47 -0.90 19.31
C LEU A 31 -9.77 -1.55 19.80
N GLU A 32 -10.37 -2.45 19.01
CA GLU A 32 -11.70 -3.02 19.30
C GLU A 32 -11.75 -3.66 20.68
N GLU A 33 -10.77 -4.49 21.03
CA GLU A 33 -10.72 -5.16 22.34
C GLU A 33 -10.63 -4.17 23.52
N PRO A 34 -9.63 -3.26 23.58
CA PRO A 34 -9.52 -2.32 24.69
C PRO A 34 -10.68 -1.30 24.74
N LEU A 35 -11.22 -0.89 23.61
CA LEU A 35 -12.37 0.02 23.57
C LEU A 35 -13.64 -0.67 24.08
N THR A 36 -13.84 -1.93 23.75
CA THR A 36 -14.96 -2.74 24.25
C THR A 36 -14.85 -2.91 25.77
N ALA A 37 -13.67 -3.19 26.31
CA ALA A 37 -13.44 -3.28 27.76
C ALA A 37 -13.77 -1.97 28.48
N LEU A 38 -13.54 -0.81 27.84
CA LEU A 38 -13.90 0.51 28.38
C LEU A 38 -15.38 0.89 28.15
N GLY A 39 -16.14 0.08 27.42
CA GLY A 39 -17.51 0.38 27.02
C GLY A 39 -17.62 1.55 26.04
N VAL A 40 -16.62 1.69 25.14
CA VAL A 40 -16.53 2.76 24.15
C VAL A 40 -16.80 2.21 22.76
N GLY A 41 -17.98 2.47 22.24
CA GLY A 41 -18.34 2.15 20.87
C GLY A 41 -17.77 3.14 19.84
N ARG A 42 -17.94 2.80 18.57
CA ARG A 42 -17.42 3.58 17.43
C ARG A 42 -17.78 5.06 17.49
N ASP A 43 -19.05 5.38 17.69
CA ASP A 43 -19.53 6.77 17.64
C ASP A 43 -18.99 7.56 18.83
N LYS A 44 -18.89 6.92 20.00
CA LYS A 44 -18.28 7.53 21.19
C LYS A 44 -16.79 7.81 20.97
N LEU A 45 -16.06 6.93 20.26
CA LEU A 45 -14.69 7.21 19.86
C LEU A 45 -14.59 8.46 18.97
N PHE A 46 -15.51 8.63 18.00
CA PHE A 46 -15.58 9.84 17.19
C PHE A 46 -15.78 11.09 18.04
N ASP A 47 -16.67 11.03 19.04
CA ASP A 47 -16.94 12.17 19.92
C ASP A 47 -15.72 12.53 20.78
N VAL A 48 -15.04 11.53 21.36
CA VAL A 48 -13.81 11.76 22.12
C VAL A 48 -12.74 12.41 21.25
N LEU A 49 -12.51 11.88 20.03
CA LEU A 49 -11.52 12.45 19.12
C LEU A 49 -11.89 13.85 18.63
N ARG A 50 -13.18 14.12 18.40
CA ARG A 50 -13.68 15.46 18.03
C ARG A 50 -13.45 16.47 19.16
N ALA A 51 -13.78 16.09 20.39
CA ALA A 51 -13.59 16.94 21.56
C ALA A 51 -12.13 17.28 21.83
N ASN A 52 -11.21 16.40 21.44
CA ASN A 52 -9.76 16.60 21.58
C ASN A 52 -9.08 17.12 20.31
N HIS A 53 -9.83 17.61 19.31
CA HIS A 53 -9.31 18.09 18.02
C HIS A 53 -8.40 17.07 17.30
N MET A 54 -8.68 15.77 17.46
CA MET A 54 -7.89 14.67 16.92
C MET A 54 -8.48 14.03 15.67
N LEU A 55 -9.53 14.59 15.07
CA LEU A 55 -10.07 14.08 13.80
C LEU A 55 -9.13 14.42 12.65
N ILE A 56 -8.88 13.44 11.76
CA ILE A 56 -8.02 13.64 10.59
C ILE A 56 -8.83 14.29 9.46
N VAL A 57 -8.31 15.43 8.98
CA VAL A 57 -8.86 16.13 7.80
C VAL A 57 -8.14 15.63 6.55
N PRO A 58 -8.87 15.17 5.51
CA PRO A 58 -8.29 14.73 4.25
C PRO A 58 -7.54 15.88 3.55
N LYS A 59 -6.29 15.64 3.13
CA LYS A 59 -5.55 16.54 2.23
C LYS A 59 -5.79 16.07 0.78
N ARG A 60 -6.21 16.96 -0.11
CA ARG A 60 -6.28 16.69 -1.55
C ARG A 60 -4.90 16.96 -2.17
N GLN A 61 -4.32 15.95 -2.81
CA GLN A 61 -3.12 16.11 -3.64
C GLN A 61 -3.31 15.34 -4.94
N TYR A 62 -2.97 15.99 -6.07
CA TYR A 62 -2.93 15.38 -7.41
C TYR A 62 -1.50 15.51 -7.96
N ARG A 63 -0.87 14.39 -8.31
CA ARG A 63 0.37 14.35 -9.10
C ARG A 63 0.31 13.19 -10.09
N GLN A 64 0.62 13.48 -11.36
CA GLN A 64 0.74 12.48 -12.40
C GLN A 64 2.20 12.02 -12.47
N THR A 65 2.46 10.71 -12.46
CA THR A 65 3.80 10.13 -12.30
C THR A 65 4.20 9.14 -13.38
N THR A 66 3.34 8.82 -14.36
CA THR A 66 3.57 7.74 -15.32
C THR A 66 3.97 8.24 -16.69
N ASN A 67 5.08 7.71 -17.24
CA ASN A 67 5.46 7.86 -18.63
C ASN A 67 5.16 6.57 -19.40
N SER A 68 4.05 6.53 -20.13
CA SER A 68 3.59 5.37 -20.92
C SER A 68 3.96 5.45 -22.41
N LYS A 69 4.71 6.46 -22.84
CA LYS A 69 5.15 6.64 -24.25
C LYS A 69 6.51 5.97 -24.47
N HIS A 70 6.52 4.64 -24.61
CA HIS A 70 7.72 3.87 -24.96
C HIS A 70 7.39 2.77 -25.97
N MET A 71 8.42 2.17 -26.60
CA MET A 71 8.27 1.18 -27.68
C MET A 71 8.19 -0.28 -27.21
N PHE A 72 8.24 -0.57 -25.91
CA PHE A 72 8.13 -1.92 -25.41
C PHE A 72 6.75 -2.54 -25.65
N HIS A 73 6.71 -3.87 -25.69
CA HIS A 73 5.48 -4.63 -25.88
C HIS A 73 4.49 -4.37 -24.74
N LYS A 74 3.23 -4.13 -25.09
CA LYS A 74 2.14 -3.85 -24.14
C LYS A 74 1.19 -5.06 -24.13
N HIS A 75 0.91 -5.55 -22.94
CA HIS A 75 -0.01 -6.67 -22.75
C HIS A 75 -1.46 -6.19 -22.63
N LYS A 76 -2.41 -7.11 -22.92
CA LYS A 76 -3.85 -6.85 -22.77
C LYS A 76 -4.25 -6.76 -21.31
N ASN A 77 -5.33 -6.05 -21.02
CA ASN A 77 -5.96 -6.08 -19.71
C ASN A 77 -6.71 -7.41 -19.50
N LEU A 78 -6.23 -8.24 -18.58
CA LEU A 78 -6.82 -9.54 -18.24
C LEU A 78 -7.67 -9.49 -16.96
N VAL A 79 -7.76 -8.33 -16.32
CA VAL A 79 -8.44 -8.16 -15.02
C VAL A 79 -9.66 -7.24 -15.13
N LEU A 80 -10.02 -6.81 -16.33
CA LEU A 80 -11.23 -6.03 -16.55
C LEU A 80 -12.44 -6.81 -15.99
N ASP A 81 -13.21 -6.17 -15.12
CA ASP A 81 -14.38 -6.74 -14.44
C ASP A 81 -14.12 -8.02 -13.61
N LYS A 82 -12.84 -8.35 -13.36
CA LYS A 82 -12.47 -9.54 -12.61
C LYS A 82 -12.35 -9.24 -11.12
N ILE A 83 -13.21 -9.84 -10.32
CA ILE A 83 -13.14 -9.77 -8.86
C ILE A 83 -12.37 -10.99 -8.36
N PRO A 84 -11.20 -10.83 -7.72
CA PRO A 84 -10.44 -11.96 -7.19
C PRO A 84 -11.24 -12.67 -6.09
N THR A 85 -11.23 -14.00 -6.13
CA THR A 85 -11.98 -14.87 -5.20
C THR A 85 -11.09 -15.50 -4.12
N ARG A 86 -9.78 -15.47 -4.31
CA ARG A 86 -8.79 -16.05 -3.40
C ARG A 86 -7.48 -15.22 -3.38
N PRO A 87 -6.64 -15.40 -2.34
CA PRO A 87 -5.27 -14.87 -2.37
C PRO A 87 -4.46 -15.43 -3.55
N GLU A 88 -3.49 -14.66 -4.00
CA GLU A 88 -2.59 -14.99 -5.12
C GLU A 88 -3.33 -15.36 -6.43
N GLU A 89 -4.48 -14.75 -6.68
CA GLU A 89 -5.17 -14.81 -7.96
C GLU A 89 -4.80 -13.64 -8.85
N ILE A 90 -4.75 -12.44 -8.27
CA ILE A 90 -4.34 -11.21 -8.94
C ILE A 90 -3.38 -10.45 -8.02
N TRP A 91 -2.18 -10.16 -8.50
CA TRP A 91 -1.29 -9.18 -7.92
C TRP A 91 -1.35 -7.89 -8.71
N VAL A 92 -1.35 -6.76 -8.02
CA VAL A 92 -1.29 -5.42 -8.61
C VAL A 92 0.01 -4.73 -8.19
N SER A 93 0.67 -4.06 -9.13
CA SER A 93 1.92 -3.36 -8.86
C SER A 93 1.83 -1.90 -9.27
N ASP A 94 2.48 -1.06 -8.47
CA ASP A 94 2.63 0.36 -8.74
C ASP A 94 3.90 0.90 -8.07
N ILE A 95 4.46 1.98 -8.64
CA ILE A 95 5.61 2.69 -8.06
C ILE A 95 5.15 4.07 -7.64
N THR A 96 5.47 4.44 -6.41
CA THR A 96 5.09 5.73 -5.87
C THR A 96 6.29 6.48 -5.28
N TYR A 97 6.23 7.82 -5.27
CA TYR A 97 7.24 8.65 -4.62
C TYR A 97 7.02 8.70 -3.12
N VAL A 98 8.10 8.62 -2.36
CA VAL A 98 8.14 8.79 -0.90
C VAL A 98 9.32 9.68 -0.52
N GLY A 99 9.28 10.28 0.68
CA GLY A 99 10.33 11.17 1.18
C GLY A 99 10.10 12.66 0.89
N ALA A 100 10.98 13.50 1.45
CA ALA A 100 10.88 14.96 1.36
C ALA A 100 11.13 15.48 -0.06
N ARG A 101 10.65 16.70 -0.34
CA ARG A 101 10.65 17.32 -1.69
C ARG A 101 12.03 17.39 -2.37
N ASN A 102 13.12 17.39 -1.61
CA ASN A 102 14.48 17.56 -2.12
C ASN A 102 15.22 16.25 -2.34
N LYS A 103 14.66 15.11 -1.92
CA LYS A 103 15.28 13.78 -2.06
C LYS A 103 14.19 12.77 -2.38
N HIS A 104 13.93 12.57 -3.66
CA HIS A 104 12.92 11.60 -4.11
C HIS A 104 13.45 10.19 -3.91
N THR A 105 12.64 9.39 -3.24
CA THR A 105 12.81 7.96 -3.10
C THR A 105 11.61 7.28 -3.73
N TYR A 106 11.82 6.15 -4.39
CA TYR A 106 10.81 5.41 -5.12
C TYR A 106 10.46 4.14 -4.37
N LEU A 107 9.19 3.96 -4.07
CA LEU A 107 8.65 2.76 -3.45
C LEU A 107 7.92 1.94 -4.50
N ALA A 108 8.48 0.80 -4.87
CA ALA A 108 7.82 -0.21 -5.68
C ALA A 108 7.05 -1.17 -4.77
N LEU A 109 5.78 -1.40 -5.06
CA LEU A 109 4.91 -2.30 -4.31
C LEU A 109 4.30 -3.36 -5.21
N VAL A 110 4.22 -4.58 -4.69
CA VAL A 110 3.40 -5.68 -5.22
C VAL A 110 2.36 -6.03 -4.16
N THR A 111 1.10 -5.93 -4.51
CA THR A 111 -0.03 -6.11 -3.58
C THR A 111 -0.96 -7.20 -4.09
N ASP A 112 -1.36 -8.10 -3.23
CA ASP A 112 -2.41 -9.06 -3.50
C ASP A 112 -3.79 -8.38 -3.54
N ALA A 113 -4.47 -8.48 -4.68
CA ALA A 113 -5.72 -7.75 -4.90
C ALA A 113 -6.89 -8.29 -4.06
N TYR A 114 -6.84 -9.54 -3.61
CA TYR A 114 -7.84 -10.14 -2.73
C TYR A 114 -7.66 -9.71 -1.28
N SER A 115 -6.51 -10.07 -0.70
CA SER A 115 -6.23 -9.85 0.72
C SER A 115 -5.82 -8.40 1.04
N LYS A 116 -5.44 -7.61 0.02
CA LYS A 116 -4.83 -6.28 0.14
C LYS A 116 -3.46 -6.29 0.85
N LYS A 117 -2.87 -7.47 0.99
CA LYS A 117 -1.55 -7.65 1.58
C LYS A 117 -0.46 -7.21 0.62
N ILE A 118 0.52 -6.47 1.11
CA ILE A 118 1.76 -6.18 0.37
C ILE A 118 2.59 -7.45 0.42
N VAL A 119 2.79 -8.08 -0.73
CA VAL A 119 3.52 -9.34 -0.88
C VAL A 119 4.96 -9.13 -1.31
N GLY A 120 5.28 -7.96 -1.87
CA GLY A 120 6.64 -7.57 -2.22
C GLY A 120 6.79 -6.05 -2.24
N TYR A 121 7.99 -5.58 -1.91
CA TYR A 121 8.32 -4.15 -1.95
C TYR A 121 9.81 -3.91 -2.15
N ASP A 122 10.14 -2.75 -2.65
CA ASP A 122 11.51 -2.22 -2.70
C ASP A 122 11.51 -0.71 -2.58
N LEU A 123 12.52 -0.18 -1.91
CA LEU A 123 12.75 1.25 -1.75
C LEU A 123 14.06 1.63 -2.43
N SER A 124 14.00 2.48 -3.45
CA SER A 124 15.12 2.81 -4.32
C SER A 124 15.34 4.32 -4.46
N ASP A 125 16.58 4.75 -4.66
CA ASP A 125 16.93 6.15 -4.94
C ASP A 125 16.66 6.54 -6.41
N SER A 126 16.38 5.57 -7.27
CA SER A 126 16.12 5.79 -8.69
C SER A 126 14.84 5.12 -9.15
N LEU A 127 14.21 5.68 -10.18
CA LEU A 127 13.04 5.12 -10.86
C LEU A 127 13.45 4.04 -11.89
N SER A 128 14.52 3.29 -11.64
CA SER A 128 14.94 2.18 -12.49
C SER A 128 14.01 0.97 -12.35
N ALA A 129 14.03 0.08 -13.34
CA ALA A 129 13.27 -1.17 -13.29
C ALA A 129 13.75 -2.13 -12.20
N GLU A 130 15.00 -2.02 -11.77
CA GLU A 130 15.62 -2.89 -10.77
C GLU A 130 14.84 -2.93 -9.45
N GLY A 131 14.33 -1.77 -8.99
CA GLY A 131 13.51 -1.71 -7.77
C GLY A 131 12.21 -2.50 -7.92
N ALA A 132 11.54 -2.37 -9.05
CA ALA A 132 10.33 -3.14 -9.35
C ALA A 132 10.64 -4.65 -9.44
N VAL A 133 11.76 -5.04 -10.05
CA VAL A 133 12.21 -6.44 -10.14
C VAL A 133 12.47 -7.00 -8.74
N ARG A 134 13.19 -6.29 -7.86
CA ARG A 134 13.42 -6.76 -6.48
C ARG A 134 12.13 -6.93 -5.69
N ALA A 135 11.17 -6.01 -5.85
CA ALA A 135 9.84 -6.14 -5.24
C ALA A 135 9.10 -7.38 -5.74
N LEU A 136 9.13 -7.65 -7.06
CA LEU A 136 8.53 -8.85 -7.65
C LEU A 136 9.21 -10.13 -7.15
N GLN A 137 10.54 -10.18 -7.12
CA GLN A 137 11.30 -11.32 -6.60
C GLN A 137 10.97 -11.63 -5.15
N MET A 138 10.80 -10.59 -4.32
CA MET A 138 10.36 -10.76 -2.95
C MET A 138 8.97 -11.41 -2.89
N ALA A 139 8.02 -10.93 -3.70
CA ALA A 139 6.68 -11.50 -3.79
C ALA A 139 6.70 -12.96 -4.24
N CYS A 140 7.47 -13.29 -5.29
CA CYS A 140 7.60 -14.63 -5.83
C CYS A 140 8.20 -15.62 -4.80
N ARG A 141 9.20 -15.19 -4.02
CA ARG A 141 9.77 -16.01 -2.93
C ARG A 141 8.73 -16.34 -1.86
N GLY A 142 7.87 -15.37 -1.51
CA GLY A 142 6.82 -15.52 -0.50
C GLY A 142 5.55 -16.24 -0.98
N ARG A 143 5.47 -16.61 -2.26
CA ARG A 143 4.28 -17.21 -2.86
C ARG A 143 3.94 -18.57 -2.26
N MET A 144 2.70 -18.69 -1.76
CA MET A 144 2.20 -19.93 -1.13
C MET A 144 1.56 -20.89 -2.15
N TYR A 145 0.79 -20.36 -3.11
CA TYR A 145 0.02 -21.17 -4.08
C TYR A 145 0.74 -21.27 -5.43
N LYS A 146 1.98 -21.77 -5.44
CA LYS A 146 2.87 -21.78 -6.63
C LYS A 146 2.28 -22.50 -7.85
N LYS A 147 1.38 -23.48 -7.64
CA LYS A 147 0.76 -24.27 -8.71
C LYS A 147 -0.53 -23.66 -9.26
N LEU A 148 -1.11 -22.67 -8.57
CA LEU A 148 -2.34 -22.04 -9.03
C LEU A 148 -2.02 -20.87 -9.97
N PRO A 149 -2.90 -20.59 -10.96
CA PRO A 149 -2.72 -19.47 -11.87
C PRO A 149 -2.73 -18.14 -11.12
N LEU A 150 -1.82 -17.23 -11.50
CA LEU A 150 -1.68 -15.90 -10.96
C LEU A 150 -1.55 -14.91 -12.12
N ILE A 151 -2.29 -13.82 -12.05
CA ILE A 151 -2.19 -12.68 -12.96
C ILE A 151 -1.47 -11.54 -12.22
N HIS A 152 -0.44 -11.01 -12.85
CA HIS A 152 0.21 -9.78 -12.41
C HIS A 152 -0.29 -8.61 -13.27
N HIS A 153 -0.87 -7.60 -12.62
CA HIS A 153 -1.42 -6.41 -13.28
C HIS A 153 -0.66 -5.15 -12.86
N SER A 154 -0.30 -4.34 -13.84
CA SER A 154 0.39 -3.06 -13.63
C SER A 154 -0.09 -2.01 -14.64
N ASP A 155 0.36 -0.78 -14.46
CA ASP A 155 0.29 0.21 -15.53
C ASP A 155 1.28 -0.14 -16.67
N ARG A 156 1.30 0.70 -17.72
CA ARG A 156 2.23 0.57 -18.85
C ARG A 156 3.54 1.31 -18.63
N GLY A 157 4.00 1.42 -17.40
CA GLY A 157 5.29 2.01 -17.08
C GLY A 157 6.45 1.18 -17.66
N ILE A 158 7.51 1.89 -18.09
CA ILE A 158 8.71 1.26 -18.67
C ILE A 158 9.31 0.19 -17.75
N GLN A 159 9.20 0.37 -16.44
CA GLN A 159 9.72 -0.53 -15.42
C GLN A 159 9.07 -1.91 -15.48
N TYR A 160 7.79 -1.98 -15.86
CA TYR A 160 7.03 -3.23 -15.97
C TYR A 160 7.14 -3.87 -17.35
N CYS A 161 7.52 -3.09 -18.37
CA CYS A 161 7.64 -3.54 -19.75
C CYS A 161 9.06 -4.02 -20.11
N CYS A 162 10.06 -3.78 -19.25
CA CYS A 162 11.45 -4.16 -19.51
C CYS A 162 11.67 -5.68 -19.47
N ASP A 163 12.68 -6.15 -20.19
CA ASP A 163 12.96 -7.58 -20.36
C ASP A 163 13.21 -8.30 -19.03
N ASP A 164 13.92 -7.68 -18.09
CA ASP A 164 14.21 -8.28 -16.79
C ASP A 164 12.95 -8.54 -15.98
N TYR A 165 12.02 -7.59 -15.97
CA TYR A 165 10.74 -7.75 -15.28
C TYR A 165 9.86 -8.83 -15.92
N GLN A 166 9.79 -8.80 -17.25
CA GLN A 166 9.03 -9.78 -18.03
C GLN A 166 9.61 -11.20 -17.90
N LYS A 167 10.94 -11.32 -17.86
CA LYS A 167 11.64 -12.59 -17.63
C LYS A 167 11.29 -13.18 -16.27
N GLU A 168 11.32 -12.38 -15.20
CA GLU A 168 10.96 -12.80 -13.84
C GLU A 168 9.51 -13.33 -13.78
N LEU A 169 8.54 -12.63 -14.41
CA LEU A 169 7.14 -13.08 -14.50
C LEU A 169 7.03 -14.43 -15.22
N LYS A 170 7.75 -14.58 -16.35
CA LYS A 170 7.75 -15.80 -17.15
C LYS A 170 8.35 -16.99 -16.40
N GLU A 171 9.47 -16.81 -15.71
CA GLU A 171 10.14 -17.85 -14.92
C GLU A 171 9.24 -18.39 -13.80
N HIS A 172 8.40 -17.53 -13.24
CA HIS A 172 7.43 -17.90 -12.22
C HIS A 172 6.04 -18.30 -12.75
N CYS A 173 5.89 -18.45 -14.07
CA CYS A 173 4.61 -18.80 -14.73
C CYS A 173 3.46 -17.85 -14.35
N ILE A 174 3.75 -16.54 -14.24
CA ILE A 174 2.78 -15.50 -13.91
C ILE A 174 2.30 -14.85 -15.21
N GLN A 175 0.96 -14.76 -15.38
CA GLN A 175 0.37 -14.10 -16.53
C GLN A 175 0.47 -12.58 -16.40
N VAL A 176 0.87 -11.93 -17.51
CA VAL A 176 1.03 -10.46 -17.55
C VAL A 176 -0.27 -9.81 -17.98
N SER A 177 -0.67 -8.79 -17.26
CA SER A 177 -1.80 -7.92 -17.56
C SER A 177 -1.42 -6.47 -17.39
N MET A 178 -1.86 -5.59 -18.27
CA MET A 178 -1.57 -4.15 -18.18
C MET A 178 -2.83 -3.32 -18.40
N THR A 179 -2.88 -2.15 -17.75
CA THR A 179 -3.98 -1.19 -17.95
C THR A 179 -4.10 -0.80 -19.43
N GLU A 180 -5.31 -0.62 -19.92
CA GLU A 180 -5.53 0.02 -21.22
C GLU A 180 -5.50 1.55 -21.08
N SER A 181 -5.16 2.26 -22.19
CA SER A 181 -4.72 3.67 -22.14
C SER A 181 -5.74 4.68 -21.60
N TYR A 182 -6.94 4.27 -21.21
CA TYR A 182 -8.02 5.17 -20.81
C TYR A 182 -8.86 4.66 -19.62
N ASP A 183 -8.43 3.61 -18.94
CA ASP A 183 -9.17 3.14 -17.76
C ASP A 183 -8.49 3.60 -16.45
N PRO A 184 -8.96 4.70 -15.84
CA PRO A 184 -8.41 5.18 -14.57
C PRO A 184 -8.71 4.24 -13.39
N TYR A 185 -9.58 3.24 -13.56
CA TYR A 185 -9.95 2.30 -12.51
C TYR A 185 -9.16 0.98 -12.57
N ALA A 186 -8.48 0.73 -13.69
CA ALA A 186 -7.80 -0.55 -13.93
C ALA A 186 -6.70 -0.88 -12.91
N ASN A 187 -6.09 0.12 -12.26
CA ASN A 187 -5.11 -0.07 -11.19
C ASN A 187 -5.54 0.55 -9.84
N ALA A 188 -6.83 0.79 -9.66
CA ALA A 188 -7.38 1.48 -8.48
C ALA A 188 -6.99 0.83 -7.14
N VAL A 189 -6.78 -0.48 -7.11
CA VAL A 189 -6.34 -1.18 -5.89
C VAL A 189 -4.93 -0.76 -5.51
N ALA A 190 -3.98 -0.76 -6.45
CA ALA A 190 -2.61 -0.34 -6.20
C ALA A 190 -2.53 1.15 -5.82
N GLU A 191 -3.21 2.01 -6.58
CA GLU A 191 -3.30 3.45 -6.29
C GLU A 191 -3.86 3.73 -4.90
N ARG A 192 -4.92 3.02 -4.50
CA ARG A 192 -5.52 3.16 -3.17
C ARG A 192 -4.58 2.74 -2.06
N ILE A 193 -3.82 1.65 -2.24
CA ILE A 193 -2.84 1.19 -1.27
C ILE A 193 -1.71 2.20 -1.15
N ASN A 194 -1.17 2.69 -2.26
CA ASN A 194 -0.15 3.72 -2.28
C ASN A 194 -0.62 5.01 -1.58
N ALA A 195 -1.83 5.48 -1.89
CA ALA A 195 -2.41 6.65 -1.24
C ALA A 195 -2.60 6.43 0.27
N THR A 196 -3.05 5.26 0.67
CA THR A 196 -3.23 4.90 2.09
C THR A 196 -1.90 4.92 2.83
N ILE A 197 -0.86 4.26 2.29
CA ILE A 197 0.46 4.21 2.91
C ILE A 197 1.05 5.62 3.03
N LYS A 198 1.08 6.38 1.95
CA LYS A 198 1.59 7.76 1.97
C LYS A 198 0.90 8.62 3.00
N HIS A 199 -0.43 8.55 3.04
CA HIS A 199 -1.24 9.45 3.85
C HIS A 199 -1.22 9.08 5.34
N GLU A 200 -1.37 7.82 5.68
CA GLU A 200 -1.47 7.37 7.06
C GLU A 200 -0.13 7.36 7.78
N PHE A 201 0.96 7.09 7.06
CA PHE A 201 2.30 7.04 7.62
C PHE A 201 3.11 8.33 7.38
N LEU A 202 2.54 9.34 6.72
CA LEU A 202 3.22 10.60 6.40
C LEU A 202 4.55 10.39 5.65
N LEU A 203 4.60 9.44 4.72
CA LEU A 203 5.85 9.08 4.04
C LEU A 203 6.46 10.22 3.23
N GLU A 204 5.70 11.25 2.90
CA GLU A 204 6.19 12.47 2.23
C GLU A 204 6.97 13.40 3.18
N GLU A 205 6.80 13.23 4.50
CA GLU A 205 7.46 14.04 5.53
C GLU A 205 8.63 13.28 6.20
N LEU A 206 8.79 11.97 5.90
CA LEU A 206 9.90 11.19 6.43
C LEU A 206 11.18 11.48 5.66
N GLU A 207 12.22 11.89 6.37
CA GLU A 207 13.58 11.83 5.84
C GLU A 207 14.02 10.37 5.82
N CYS A 208 13.81 9.72 4.68
CA CYS A 208 14.29 8.35 4.47
C CYS A 208 15.77 8.41 4.09
N ASP A 209 16.65 8.14 5.03
CA ASP A 209 18.04 7.83 4.73
C ASP A 209 18.14 6.32 4.39
N LEU A 210 18.13 6.01 3.09
CA LEU A 210 18.24 4.64 2.59
C LEU A 210 19.58 3.98 2.94
N ARG A 211 20.59 4.78 3.29
CA ARG A 211 21.93 4.27 3.65
C ARG A 211 22.01 3.84 5.12
N SER A 212 21.10 4.33 5.96
CA SER A 212 20.99 3.83 7.32
C SER A 212 20.32 2.45 7.29
N GLN A 213 21.00 1.42 7.79
CA GLN A 213 20.43 0.08 8.01
C GLN A 213 19.27 0.09 9.00
N GLN A 214 18.94 1.23 9.57
CA GLN A 214 17.79 1.48 10.42
C GLN A 214 16.61 1.98 9.59
N GLN A 215 15.93 1.06 8.92
CA GLN A 215 14.60 1.36 8.39
C GLN A 215 13.72 1.90 9.53
N PRO A 216 13.01 3.02 9.35
CA PRO A 216 12.12 3.55 10.38
C PRO A 216 11.20 2.45 10.91
N LYS A 217 10.95 2.41 12.23
CA LYS A 217 10.04 1.41 12.83
C LYS A 217 8.68 1.36 12.13
N ALA A 218 8.23 2.49 11.59
CA ALA A 218 7.04 2.60 10.75
C ALA A 218 7.10 1.68 9.51
N TRP A 219 8.26 1.55 8.84
CA TRP A 219 8.44 0.65 7.69
C TRP A 219 8.25 -0.81 8.06
N ARG A 220 8.86 -1.27 9.15
CA ARG A 220 8.68 -2.64 9.63
C ARG A 220 7.23 -2.90 10.00
N TYR A 221 6.55 -1.91 10.56
CA TYR A 221 5.14 -2.02 10.89
C TYR A 221 4.28 -2.10 9.62
N ILE A 222 4.51 -1.24 8.61
CA ILE A 222 3.81 -1.26 7.31
C ILE A 222 3.96 -2.62 6.65
N MET A 223 5.17 -3.20 6.67
CA MET A 223 5.49 -4.42 5.93
C MET A 223 5.19 -5.71 6.69
N ASN A 224 5.15 -5.67 8.03
CA ASN A 224 4.86 -6.84 8.88
C ASN A 224 3.41 -6.87 9.39
N CYS A 225 2.66 -5.78 9.27
CA CYS A 225 1.24 -5.86 9.57
C CYS A 225 0.60 -6.83 8.58
N ASP A 226 0.04 -7.91 9.06
CA ASP A 226 -0.99 -8.68 8.37
C ASP A 226 -2.18 -7.73 8.17
N HIS A 227 -2.03 -6.84 7.18
CA HIS A 227 -3.06 -5.87 6.84
C HIS A 227 -4.23 -6.60 6.19
N THR A 228 -4.96 -7.36 6.97
CA THR A 228 -6.38 -7.55 6.73
C THR A 228 -7.07 -6.20 6.94
N TYR A 229 -6.55 -5.15 6.26
CA TYR A 229 -7.34 -3.97 6.04
C TYR A 229 -8.48 -4.37 5.09
N ARG A 230 -9.51 -4.97 5.66
CA ARG A 230 -10.82 -4.89 5.05
C ARG A 230 -11.13 -3.41 4.94
N VAL A 231 -10.74 -2.85 3.80
CA VAL A 231 -11.23 -1.55 3.36
C VAL A 231 -12.71 -1.80 3.16
N GLY A 232 -13.45 -1.60 4.25
CA GLY A 232 -14.90 -1.66 4.23
C GLY A 232 -15.42 -0.73 3.15
N CYS A 233 -16.40 -1.21 2.47
CA CYS A 233 -17.29 -0.49 1.56
C CYS A 233 -17.75 0.84 2.17
#